data_fd7e054c994fc7c6fab8bc0c9c74ceb4
#
_entry.id   fd7e054c994fc7c6fab8bc0c9c74ceb4
#
_cell.length_a   1.000
_cell.length_b   1.000
_cell.length_c   1.000
_cell.angle_alpha   90.00
_cell.angle_beta   90.00
_cell.angle_gamma   90.00
#
_symmetry.space_group_name_H-M   'P 1'
#
loop_
_entity.id
_entity.type
_entity.pdbx_description
1 polymer ?
#
loop_
_entity_poly.entity_id
_entity_poly.type
_entity_poly.pdbx_seq_one_letter_code
_entity_poly.pdbx_strand_id
1 'polypeptide(L)'
;MNAGGVIGVLILLGVFLFCMPGLLVLLVILFAIIIPVQAASLLLAVRAVFKEDVTFKSAYFLMAIVLIVTTVVMFVVNNMGFPVWIAYATQFVIGASLLGYMIQADDEPIGVLKGSLVSLITTAITWGIWITTGQMLGSVFE
;
A
#
# COMPACT_ATOMS: atom_id res chain seq x y z
N MET A 1 18.09 26.37 -9.21
CA MET A 1 17.33 26.13 -10.44
C MET A 1 16.76 27.47 -10.91
N ASN A 2 17.01 27.88 -12.14
CA ASN A 2 16.47 29.14 -12.66
C ASN A 2 14.98 28.98 -13.02
N ALA A 3 14.24 30.09 -13.13
CA ALA A 3 12.81 30.09 -13.45
C ALA A 3 12.46 29.29 -14.71
N GLY A 4 13.35 29.31 -15.72
CA GLY A 4 13.16 28.54 -16.97
C GLY A 4 13.23 27.03 -16.75
N GLY A 5 14.07 26.55 -15.83
CA GLY A 5 14.14 25.13 -15.45
C GLY A 5 12.85 24.64 -14.76
N VAL A 6 12.30 25.46 -13.85
CA VAL A 6 11.04 25.14 -13.17
C VAL A 6 9.88 25.08 -14.17
N ILE A 7 9.77 26.06 -15.07
CA ILE A 7 8.73 26.08 -16.11
C ILE A 7 8.89 24.87 -17.03
N GLY A 8 10.11 24.53 -17.45
CA GLY A 8 10.37 23.34 -18.26
C GLY A 8 9.92 22.05 -17.61
N VAL A 9 10.21 21.85 -16.32
CA VAL A 9 9.76 20.69 -15.55
C VAL A 9 8.25 20.64 -15.42
N LEU A 10 7.60 21.77 -15.15
CA LEU A 10 6.13 21.85 -15.05
C LEU A 10 5.44 21.54 -16.38
N ILE A 11 5.98 22.05 -17.51
CA ILE A 11 5.45 21.75 -18.84
C ILE A 11 5.62 20.25 -19.15
N LEU A 12 6.79 19.67 -18.87
CA LEU A 12 7.08 18.27 -19.11
C LEU A 12 6.19 17.36 -18.26
N LEU A 13 5.96 17.72 -16.99
CA LEU A 13 5.05 17.03 -16.09
C LEU A 13 3.60 17.14 -16.58
N GLY A 14 3.17 18.32 -17.03
CA GLY A 14 1.84 18.55 -17.59
C GLY A 14 1.60 17.74 -18.86
N VAL A 15 2.56 17.73 -19.78
CA VAL A 15 2.50 16.91 -21.02
C VAL A 15 2.48 15.43 -20.68
N PHE A 16 3.30 14.98 -19.72
CA PHE A 16 3.34 13.59 -19.29
C PHE A 16 2.00 13.15 -18.67
N LEU A 17 1.41 13.97 -17.79
CA LEU A 17 0.11 13.71 -17.20
C LEU A 17 -1.02 13.75 -18.22
N PHE A 18 -0.94 14.63 -19.22
CA PHE A 18 -1.95 14.75 -20.27
C PHE A 18 -1.87 13.60 -21.28
N CYS A 19 -0.66 13.16 -21.63
CA CYS A 19 -0.43 12.04 -22.55
C CYS A 19 -0.68 10.66 -21.92
N MET A 20 -0.81 10.56 -20.58
CA MET A 20 -1.07 9.30 -19.89
C MET A 20 -2.35 9.36 -19.03
N PRO A 21 -3.54 9.48 -19.65
CA PRO A 21 -4.80 9.47 -18.91
C PRO A 21 -4.99 8.18 -18.09
N GLY A 22 -4.39 7.07 -18.53
CA GLY A 22 -4.38 5.82 -17.80
C GLY A 22 -3.66 5.89 -16.44
N LEU A 23 -2.61 6.71 -16.31
CA LEU A 23 -1.91 6.92 -15.05
C LEU A 23 -2.82 7.62 -14.02
N LEU A 24 -3.58 8.61 -14.47
CA LEU A 24 -4.50 9.35 -13.60
C LEU A 24 -5.64 8.47 -13.10
N VAL A 25 -6.20 7.62 -13.97
CA VAL A 25 -7.20 6.61 -13.60
C VAL A 25 -6.61 5.61 -12.61
N LEU A 26 -5.38 5.14 -12.85
CA LEU A 26 -4.68 4.24 -11.94
C LEU A 26 -4.47 4.86 -10.56
N LEU A 27 -4.06 6.13 -10.48
CA LEU A 27 -3.91 6.85 -9.22
C LEU A 27 -5.24 7.00 -8.49
N VAL A 28 -6.33 7.32 -9.20
CA VAL A 28 -7.66 7.42 -8.61
C VAL A 28 -8.09 6.06 -8.04
N ILE A 29 -7.91 4.97 -8.78
CA ILE A 29 -8.21 3.60 -8.29
C ILE A 29 -7.37 3.27 -7.06
N LEU A 30 -6.08 3.60 -7.09
CA LEU A 30 -5.17 3.36 -5.97
C LEU A 30 -5.65 4.06 -4.70
N PHE A 31 -5.88 5.37 -4.76
CA PHE A 31 -6.24 6.17 -3.59
C PHE A 31 -7.70 6.02 -3.16
N ALA A 32 -8.61 5.78 -4.10
CA ALA A 32 -10.04 5.68 -3.80
C ALA A 32 -10.52 4.25 -3.46
N ILE A 33 -9.82 3.23 -3.92
CA ILE A 33 -10.25 1.83 -3.76
C ILE A 33 -9.20 1.00 -3.02
N ILE A 34 -7.97 0.93 -3.51
CA ILE A 34 -6.95 0.01 -2.99
C ILE A 34 -6.54 0.39 -1.57
N ILE A 35 -6.17 1.64 -1.33
CA ILE A 35 -5.72 2.09 0.00
C ILE A 35 -6.85 2.01 1.04
N PRO A 36 -8.09 2.44 0.77
CA PRO A 36 -9.19 2.26 1.72
C PRO A 36 -9.47 0.80 2.07
N VAL A 37 -9.42 -0.11 1.11
CA VAL A 37 -9.61 -1.55 1.37
C VAL A 37 -8.49 -2.09 2.27
N GLN A 38 -7.25 -1.73 1.99
CA GLN A 38 -6.12 -2.11 2.83
C GLN A 38 -6.18 -1.48 4.22
N ALA A 39 -6.61 -0.23 4.33
CA ALA A 39 -6.79 0.44 5.61
C ALA A 39 -7.88 -0.23 6.46
N ALA A 40 -9.00 -0.60 5.85
CA ALA A 40 -10.05 -1.36 6.54
C ALA A 40 -9.55 -2.74 6.99
N SER A 41 -8.79 -3.43 6.15
CA SER A 41 -8.16 -4.72 6.48
C SER A 41 -7.17 -4.58 7.65
N LEU A 42 -6.38 -3.50 7.65
CA LEU A 42 -5.45 -3.19 8.73
C LEU A 42 -6.19 -2.93 10.06
N LEU A 43 -7.27 -2.16 10.03
CA LEU A 43 -8.10 -1.92 11.22
C LEU A 43 -8.61 -3.22 11.83
N LEU A 44 -9.12 -4.13 11.00
CA LEU A 44 -9.59 -5.44 11.46
C LEU A 44 -8.45 -6.28 12.03
N ALA A 45 -7.28 -6.27 11.38
CA ALA A 45 -6.10 -6.99 11.84
C ALA A 45 -5.59 -6.46 13.20
N VAL A 46 -5.48 -5.14 13.36
CA VAL A 46 -5.04 -4.52 14.63
C VAL A 46 -6.03 -4.80 15.75
N ARG A 47 -7.33 -4.66 15.49
CA ARG A 47 -8.38 -4.97 16.47
C ARG A 47 -8.35 -6.43 16.88
N ALA A 48 -8.13 -7.36 15.94
CA ALA A 48 -8.07 -8.79 16.23
C ALA A 48 -6.84 -9.16 17.09
N VAL A 49 -5.70 -8.52 16.85
CA VAL A 49 -4.43 -8.87 17.52
C VAL A 49 -4.26 -8.13 18.85
N PHE A 50 -4.58 -6.84 18.90
CA PHE A 50 -4.28 -5.98 20.07
C PHE A 50 -5.51 -5.53 20.83
N LYS A 51 -6.73 -5.72 20.29
CA LYS A 51 -7.99 -5.18 20.81
C LYS A 51 -7.99 -3.66 20.97
N GLU A 52 -7.12 -2.97 20.22
CA GLU A 52 -7.03 -1.51 20.20
C GLU A 52 -7.76 -0.94 18.99
N ASP A 53 -8.30 0.26 19.18
CA ASP A 53 -9.00 0.99 18.13
C ASP A 53 -8.04 2.00 17.48
N VAL A 54 -7.66 1.73 16.25
CA VAL A 54 -6.96 2.69 15.38
C VAL A 54 -8.00 3.43 14.54
N THR A 55 -7.84 4.74 14.38
CA THR A 55 -8.75 5.51 13.52
C THR A 55 -8.53 5.16 12.05
N PHE A 56 -9.61 5.16 11.26
CA PHE A 56 -9.52 4.90 9.81
C PHE A 56 -8.56 5.87 9.12
N LYS A 57 -8.55 7.14 9.53
CA LYS A 57 -7.62 8.15 9.00
C LYS A 57 -6.16 7.75 9.21
N SER A 58 -5.80 7.31 10.41
CA SER A 58 -4.44 6.86 10.73
C SER A 58 -4.07 5.60 9.95
N ALA A 59 -4.99 4.63 9.87
CA ALA A 59 -4.79 3.41 9.08
C ALA A 59 -4.62 3.72 7.58
N TYR A 60 -5.40 4.65 7.04
CA TYR A 60 -5.29 5.07 5.64
C TYR A 60 -3.91 5.67 5.33
N PHE A 61 -3.45 6.63 6.13
CA PHE A 61 -2.13 7.23 5.95
C PHE A 61 -1.00 6.22 6.11
N LEU A 62 -1.11 5.34 7.08
CA LEU A 62 -0.12 4.29 7.33
C LEU A 62 -0.03 3.33 6.14
N MET A 63 -1.18 2.87 5.61
CA MET A 63 -1.19 1.99 4.43
C MET A 63 -0.73 2.71 3.16
N ALA A 64 -1.02 4.00 3.02
CA ALA A 64 -0.48 4.80 1.92
C ALA A 64 1.05 4.86 1.95
N ILE A 65 1.65 5.10 3.12
CA ILE A 65 3.11 5.10 3.30
C ILE A 65 3.70 3.71 3.00
N VAL A 66 3.13 2.66 3.59
CA VAL A 66 3.58 1.27 3.36
C VAL A 66 3.52 0.93 1.87
N LEU A 67 2.43 1.27 1.20
CA LEU A 67 2.27 0.98 -0.22
C LEU A 67 3.29 1.72 -1.08
N ILE A 68 3.53 3.01 -0.82
CA ILE A 68 4.51 3.81 -1.56
C ILE A 68 5.91 3.23 -1.37
N VAL A 69 6.32 3.00 -0.13
CA VAL A 69 7.65 2.48 0.18
C VAL A 69 7.86 1.09 -0.42
N THR A 70 6.91 0.18 -0.24
CA THR A 70 7.02 -1.18 -0.77
C THR A 70 7.00 -1.21 -2.30
N THR A 71 6.24 -0.33 -2.95
CA THR A 71 6.22 -0.21 -4.41
C THR A 71 7.57 0.28 -4.95
N VAL A 72 8.16 1.30 -4.32
CA VAL A 72 9.49 1.81 -4.69
C VAL A 72 10.55 0.71 -4.53
N VAL A 73 10.53 0.01 -3.39
CA VAL A 73 11.47 -1.09 -3.13
C VAL A 73 11.29 -2.21 -4.16
N MET A 74 10.05 -2.61 -4.45
CA MET A 74 9.76 -3.64 -5.44
C MET A 74 10.27 -3.23 -6.82
N PHE A 75 10.08 -1.97 -7.21
CA PHE A 75 10.60 -1.45 -8.47
C PHE A 75 12.14 -1.52 -8.53
N VAL A 76 12.84 -1.11 -7.47
CA VAL A 76 14.30 -1.19 -7.38
C VAL A 76 14.79 -2.64 -7.47
N VAL A 77 14.22 -3.54 -6.67
CA VAL A 77 14.63 -4.95 -6.63
C VAL A 77 14.40 -5.64 -7.99
N ASN A 78 13.27 -5.36 -8.65
CA ASN A 78 12.99 -5.88 -9.99
C ASN A 78 14.00 -5.37 -11.03
N ASN A 79 14.41 -4.10 -10.95
CA ASN A 79 15.40 -3.55 -11.87
C ASN A 79 16.83 -4.07 -11.61
N MET A 80 17.11 -4.63 -10.43
CA MET A 80 18.38 -5.29 -10.12
C MET A 80 18.48 -6.70 -10.72
N GLY A 81 17.43 -7.19 -11.36
CA GLY A 81 17.44 -8.50 -12.01
C GLY A 81 17.26 -9.69 -11.05
N PHE A 82 16.80 -9.44 -9.83
CA PHE A 82 16.50 -10.53 -8.89
C PHE A 82 15.22 -11.28 -9.29
N PRO A 83 15.11 -12.57 -8.92
CA PRO A 83 13.87 -13.32 -9.10
C PRO A 83 12.67 -12.66 -8.41
N VAL A 84 11.50 -12.79 -9.00
CA VAL A 84 10.25 -12.15 -8.52
C VAL A 84 9.94 -12.48 -7.06
N TRP A 85 10.23 -13.71 -6.61
CA TRP A 85 9.99 -14.11 -5.22
C TRP A 85 10.83 -13.31 -4.20
N ILE A 86 12.05 -12.87 -4.59
CA ILE A 86 12.88 -12.00 -3.75
C ILE A 86 12.22 -10.63 -3.59
N ALA A 87 11.64 -10.09 -4.67
CA ALA A 87 10.91 -8.82 -4.61
C ALA A 87 9.74 -8.91 -3.63
N TYR A 88 8.94 -9.97 -3.68
CA TYR A 88 7.82 -10.18 -2.76
C TYR A 88 8.28 -10.40 -1.31
N ALA A 89 9.34 -11.18 -1.10
CA ALA A 89 9.90 -11.39 0.24
C ALA A 89 10.41 -10.07 0.83
N THR A 90 11.12 -9.27 0.05
CA THR A 90 11.62 -7.95 0.47
C THR A 90 10.47 -7.00 0.78
N GLN A 91 9.43 -6.98 -0.07
CA GLN A 91 8.23 -6.19 0.15
C GLN A 91 7.55 -6.56 1.47
N PHE A 92 7.41 -7.86 1.74
CA PHE A 92 6.81 -8.34 2.99
C PHE A 92 7.62 -7.93 4.22
N VAL A 93 8.95 -8.14 4.20
CA VAL A 93 9.84 -7.78 5.31
C VAL A 93 9.81 -6.28 5.60
N ILE A 94 9.87 -5.45 4.56
CA ILE A 94 9.82 -3.99 4.72
C ILE A 94 8.45 -3.55 5.20
N GLY A 95 7.36 -4.07 4.62
CA GLY A 95 5.99 -3.77 5.05
C GLY A 95 5.76 -4.14 6.51
N ALA A 96 6.18 -5.34 6.92
CA ALA A 96 6.08 -5.82 8.30
C ALA A 96 6.90 -4.97 9.28
N SER A 97 8.11 -4.54 8.87
CA SER A 97 8.97 -3.68 9.68
C SER A 97 8.37 -2.28 9.84
N LEU A 98 7.84 -1.71 8.78
CA LEU A 98 7.15 -0.41 8.84
C LEU A 98 5.93 -0.47 9.74
N LEU A 99 5.08 -1.49 9.60
CA LEU A 99 3.92 -1.69 10.46
C LEU A 99 4.34 -1.89 11.91
N GLY A 100 5.39 -2.69 12.15
CA GLY A 100 5.91 -2.95 13.49
C GLY A 100 6.49 -1.71 14.18
N TYR A 101 7.04 -0.77 13.40
CA TYR A 101 7.59 0.47 13.92
C TYR A 101 6.54 1.58 14.07
N MET A 102 5.61 1.68 13.11
CA MET A 102 4.63 2.78 13.06
C MET A 102 3.39 2.53 13.91
N ILE A 103 3.00 1.27 14.12
CA ILE A 103 1.90 0.94 15.04
C ILE A 103 2.44 0.94 16.46
N GLN A 104 1.80 1.71 17.32
CA GLN A 104 2.14 1.79 18.74
C GLN A 104 1.03 1.16 19.58
N ALA A 105 1.42 0.36 20.54
CA ALA A 105 0.56 -0.15 21.59
C ALA A 105 1.21 0.21 22.94
N ASP A 106 0.45 0.82 23.85
CA ASP A 106 0.94 1.31 25.15
C ASP A 106 2.14 2.28 25.03
N ASP A 107 2.09 3.18 24.02
CA ASP A 107 3.14 4.18 23.70
C ASP A 107 4.48 3.56 23.23
N GLU A 108 4.53 2.29 22.95
CA GLU A 108 5.71 1.61 22.40
C GLU A 108 5.42 0.99 21.02
N PRO A 109 6.41 0.96 20.10
CA PRO A 109 6.28 0.24 18.84
C PRO A 109 6.00 -1.24 19.08
N ILE A 110 5.07 -1.83 18.32
CA ILE A 110 4.70 -3.25 18.48
C ILE A 110 5.82 -4.23 18.12
N GLY A 111 6.83 -3.77 17.40
CA GLY A 111 7.96 -4.58 16.96
C GLY A 111 7.70 -5.38 15.68
N VAL A 112 8.80 -5.86 15.08
CA VAL A 112 8.78 -6.54 13.78
C VAL A 112 7.96 -7.82 13.80
N LEU A 113 8.02 -8.60 14.88
CA LEU A 113 7.29 -9.87 14.99
C LEU A 113 5.78 -9.66 14.96
N LYS A 114 5.28 -8.73 15.78
CA LYS A 114 3.85 -8.38 15.81
C LYS A 114 3.45 -7.65 14.52
N GLY A 115 4.33 -6.81 13.97
CA GLY A 115 4.15 -6.19 12.66
C GLY A 115 4.01 -7.21 11.53
N SER A 116 4.78 -8.30 11.57
CA SER A 116 4.66 -9.42 10.62
C SER A 116 3.31 -10.12 10.75
N LEU A 117 2.84 -10.35 11.97
CA LEU A 117 1.53 -10.96 12.22
C LEU A 117 0.40 -10.07 11.68
N VAL A 118 0.44 -8.77 11.98
CA VAL A 118 -0.52 -7.80 11.47
C VAL A 118 -0.48 -7.74 9.93
N SER A 119 0.71 -7.74 9.35
CA SER A 119 0.89 -7.74 7.89
C SER A 119 0.29 -8.99 7.23
N LEU A 120 0.52 -10.16 7.80
CA LEU A 120 -0.06 -11.42 7.32
C LEU A 120 -1.59 -11.40 7.38
N ILE A 121 -2.16 -10.99 8.51
CA ILE A 121 -3.61 -10.93 8.68
C ILE A 121 -4.21 -9.89 7.73
N THR A 122 -3.61 -8.71 7.62
CA THR A 122 -4.04 -7.67 6.69
C THR A 122 -4.03 -8.17 5.24
N THR A 123 -2.96 -8.84 4.84
CA THR A 123 -2.83 -9.43 3.51
C THR A 123 -3.89 -10.49 3.27
N ALA A 124 -4.11 -11.40 4.23
CA ALA A 124 -5.13 -12.46 4.13
C ALA A 124 -6.55 -11.86 3.98
N ILE A 125 -6.89 -10.85 4.78
CA ILE A 125 -8.18 -10.17 4.69
C ILE A 125 -8.32 -9.46 3.34
N THR A 126 -7.30 -8.74 2.89
CA THR A 126 -7.30 -8.03 1.61
C THR A 126 -7.50 -9.00 0.44
N TRP A 127 -6.77 -10.11 0.42
CA TRP A 127 -6.97 -11.15 -0.59
C TRP A 127 -8.36 -11.77 -0.54
N GLY A 128 -8.88 -12.03 0.66
CA GLY A 128 -10.26 -12.51 0.84
C GLY A 128 -11.28 -11.56 0.24
N ILE A 129 -11.14 -10.26 0.47
CA ILE A 129 -12.02 -9.23 -0.11
C ILE A 129 -11.93 -9.24 -1.64
N TRP A 130 -10.71 -9.27 -2.21
CA TRP A 130 -10.52 -9.24 -3.66
C TRP A 130 -11.06 -10.49 -4.35
N ILE A 131 -10.83 -11.68 -3.78
CA ILE A 131 -11.36 -12.94 -4.34
C ILE A 131 -12.88 -12.92 -4.31
N THR A 132 -13.50 -12.54 -3.19
CA THR A 132 -14.96 -12.48 -3.04
C THR A 132 -15.58 -11.47 -4.02
N THR A 133 -14.98 -10.28 -4.11
CA THR A 133 -15.44 -9.23 -5.04
C THR A 133 -15.29 -9.69 -6.49
N GLY A 134 -14.19 -10.34 -6.84
CA GLY A 134 -13.96 -10.88 -8.19
C GLY A 134 -14.98 -11.95 -8.56
N GLN A 135 -15.31 -12.85 -7.63
CA GLN A 135 -16.35 -13.86 -7.85
C GLN A 135 -17.76 -13.23 -8.02
N MET A 136 -18.08 -12.23 -7.19
CA MET A 136 -19.35 -11.52 -7.31
C MET A 136 -19.49 -10.78 -8.65
N LEU A 137 -18.42 -10.11 -9.09
CA LEU A 137 -18.42 -9.43 -10.39
C LEU A 137 -18.52 -10.43 -11.54
N GLY A 138 -17.80 -11.55 -11.48
CA GLY A 138 -17.89 -12.61 -12.49
C GLY A 138 -19.32 -13.14 -12.65
N SER A 139 -20.02 -13.37 -11.54
CA SER A 139 -21.41 -13.87 -11.57
C SER A 139 -22.44 -12.86 -12.09
N VAL A 140 -22.12 -11.58 -12.15
CA VAL A 140 -23.01 -10.53 -12.70
C VAL A 140 -22.88 -10.44 -14.22
N PHE A 141 -21.74 -10.87 -14.78
CA PHE A 141 -21.46 -10.80 -16.22
C PHE A 141 -21.67 -12.13 -16.97
N GLU A 142 -22.04 -13.19 -16.28
CA GLU A 142 -22.53 -14.45 -16.85
C GLU A 142 -24.07 -14.45 -17.01
#